data_40f9029d855a46b6c0cdc83c4486b4cf
#
_entry.id   40f9029d855a46b6c0cdc83c4486b4cf
#
_cell.length_a   1.000
_cell.length_b   1.000
_cell.length_c   1.000
_cell.angle_alpha   90.00
_cell.angle_beta   90.00
_cell.angle_gamma   90.00
#
_symmetry.space_group_name_H-M   'P 1'
#
loop_
_entity.id
_entity.type
_entity.pdbx_description
1 polymer ?
#
loop_
_entity_poly.entity_id
_entity_poly.type
_entity_poly.pdbx_seq_one_letter_code
_entity_poly.pdbx_strand_id
1 'polypeptide(L)'
;MSTMERSRVSARRESLLGDEPGSFASARFVRITPMKARRVVDMVRGMAVDDALALLQFAPQAASETVYKVLESAVANATTTEDLDRSSLVVSKAMVDEGPTMKRWRPRAQGRASRINKRTSHITLVVQPRSVDASVAANPQSTSNKKGRNA
;
A
#
# COMPACT_ATOMS: atom_id res chain seq x y z
N MET A 1 21.36 13.28 -9.30
CA MET A 1 19.99 13.34 -9.85
C MET A 1 19.88 14.44 -10.89
N SER A 2 19.36 14.10 -12.07
CA SER A 2 19.10 15.07 -13.15
C SER A 2 17.98 16.04 -12.76
N THR A 3 17.99 17.28 -13.29
CA THR A 3 16.95 18.29 -13.05
C THR A 3 15.55 17.79 -13.42
N MET A 4 15.42 17.02 -14.50
CA MET A 4 14.16 16.38 -14.90
C MET A 4 13.66 15.32 -13.90
N GLU A 5 14.55 14.64 -13.25
CA GLU A 5 14.20 13.60 -12.26
C GLU A 5 13.70 14.21 -10.96
N ARG A 6 14.32 15.30 -10.52
CA ARG A 6 13.85 16.11 -9.38
C ARG A 6 12.45 16.66 -9.63
N SER A 7 12.19 17.21 -10.81
CA SER A 7 10.88 17.73 -11.20
C SER A 7 9.79 16.65 -11.18
N ARG A 8 10.09 15.42 -11.65
CA ARG A 8 9.14 14.30 -11.61
C ARG A 8 8.84 13.81 -10.20
N VAL A 9 9.85 13.80 -9.33
CA VAL A 9 9.66 13.41 -7.92
C VAL A 9 8.83 14.46 -7.20
N SER A 10 9.10 15.75 -7.42
CA SER A 10 8.33 16.86 -6.84
C SER A 10 6.86 16.82 -7.27
N ALA A 11 6.59 16.68 -8.58
CA ALA A 11 5.22 16.59 -9.10
C ALA A 11 4.46 15.35 -8.56
N ARG A 12 5.16 14.23 -8.36
CA ARG A 12 4.55 13.04 -7.77
C ARG A 12 4.24 13.23 -6.29
N ARG A 13 5.12 13.89 -5.53
CA ARG A 13 4.89 14.23 -4.14
C ARG A 13 3.65 15.10 -3.99
N GLU A 14 3.56 16.16 -4.77
CA GLU A 14 2.42 17.08 -4.81
C GLU A 14 1.11 16.35 -5.12
N SER A 15 1.12 15.42 -6.08
CA SER A 15 -0.05 14.59 -6.43
C SER A 15 -0.47 13.63 -5.31
N LEU A 16 0.46 13.12 -4.50
CA LEU A 16 0.18 12.12 -3.47
C LEU A 16 -0.14 12.73 -2.10
N LEU A 17 0.60 13.74 -1.72
CA LEU A 17 0.58 14.38 -0.40
C LEU A 17 -0.13 15.73 -0.42
N GLY A 18 -0.07 16.47 -1.56
CA GLY A 18 -0.42 17.88 -1.59
C GLY A 18 0.53 18.70 -0.70
N ASP A 19 -0.02 19.58 0.12
CA ASP A 19 0.71 20.40 1.08
C ASP A 19 0.85 19.73 2.47
N GLU A 20 0.32 18.51 2.64
CA GLU A 20 0.35 17.82 3.92
C GLU A 20 1.73 17.23 4.22
N PRO A 21 2.16 17.25 5.50
CA PRO A 21 3.39 16.58 5.90
C PRO A 21 3.26 15.06 5.72
N GLY A 22 4.35 14.44 5.31
CA GLY A 22 4.35 13.00 5.08
C GLY A 22 5.35 12.57 4.04
N SER A 23 5.45 11.28 3.83
CA SER A 23 6.34 10.70 2.84
C SER A 23 5.68 9.53 2.12
N PHE A 24 6.31 9.12 1.03
CA PHE A 24 5.83 7.97 0.26
C PHE A 24 6.99 7.10 -0.23
N ALA A 25 6.67 5.84 -0.50
CA ALA A 25 7.55 4.96 -1.25
C ALA A 25 6.76 4.20 -2.32
N SER A 26 7.43 3.84 -3.40
CA SER A 26 6.80 3.08 -4.47
C SER A 26 7.72 1.99 -5.01
N ALA A 27 7.22 0.76 -5.07
CA ALA A 27 7.85 -0.33 -5.79
C ALA A 27 7.20 -0.48 -7.16
N ARG A 28 8.01 -0.42 -8.22
CA ARG A 28 7.52 -0.54 -9.60
C ARG A 28 7.89 -1.89 -10.19
N PHE A 29 7.06 -2.37 -11.12
CA PHE A 29 7.28 -3.62 -11.86
C PHE A 29 7.40 -4.87 -10.98
N VAL A 30 6.69 -4.87 -9.83
CA VAL A 30 6.67 -6.02 -8.91
C VAL A 30 5.99 -7.20 -9.61
N ARG A 31 6.62 -8.38 -9.55
CA ARG A 31 6.13 -9.60 -10.21
C ARG A 31 5.01 -10.30 -9.43
N ILE A 32 4.05 -9.52 -8.96
CA ILE A 32 2.85 -9.97 -8.25
C ILE A 32 1.64 -9.43 -9.00
N THR A 33 0.58 -10.23 -9.07
CA THR A 33 -0.66 -9.74 -9.71
C THR A 33 -1.31 -8.66 -8.85
N PRO A 34 -1.86 -7.58 -9.45
CA PRO A 34 -2.45 -6.48 -8.71
C PRO A 34 -3.52 -6.91 -7.70
N MET A 35 -4.37 -7.87 -8.06
CA MET A 35 -5.41 -8.41 -7.17
C MET A 35 -4.84 -9.05 -5.89
N LYS A 36 -3.70 -9.75 -5.99
CA LYS A 36 -3.06 -10.35 -4.81
C LYS A 36 -2.40 -9.29 -3.94
N ALA A 37 -1.77 -8.28 -4.56
CA ALA A 37 -1.17 -7.17 -3.84
C ALA A 37 -2.24 -6.31 -3.13
N ARG A 38 -3.37 -6.01 -3.79
CA ARG A 38 -4.47 -5.22 -3.21
C ARG A 38 -5.01 -5.84 -1.92
N ARG A 39 -5.19 -7.15 -1.87
CA ARG A 39 -5.66 -7.85 -0.65
C ARG A 39 -4.77 -7.57 0.57
N VAL A 40 -3.46 -7.52 0.37
CA VAL A 40 -2.51 -7.24 1.46
C VAL A 40 -2.46 -5.76 1.78
N VAL A 41 -2.46 -4.92 0.76
CA VAL A 41 -2.43 -3.46 0.92
C VAL A 41 -3.69 -2.94 1.60
N ASP A 42 -4.85 -3.53 1.32
CA ASP A 42 -6.12 -3.17 1.97
C ASP A 42 -6.15 -3.50 3.48
N MET A 43 -5.37 -4.50 3.91
CA MET A 43 -5.25 -4.85 5.34
C MET A 43 -4.53 -3.77 6.15
N VAL A 44 -3.59 -3.05 5.54
CA VAL A 44 -2.75 -2.05 6.25
C VAL A 44 -3.21 -0.62 6.06
N ARG A 45 -4.17 -0.39 5.19
CA ARG A 45 -4.69 0.96 4.93
C ARG A 45 -5.36 1.54 6.17
N GLY A 46 -4.96 2.75 6.58
CA GLY A 46 -5.49 3.45 7.76
C GLY A 46 -4.93 2.97 9.10
N MET A 47 -4.00 2.01 9.11
CA MET A 47 -3.39 1.50 10.34
C MET A 47 -2.20 2.38 10.77
N ALA A 48 -1.88 2.36 12.06
CA ALA A 48 -0.60 2.87 12.55
C ALA A 48 0.54 2.07 11.93
N VAL A 49 1.66 2.74 11.66
CA VAL A 49 2.78 2.12 10.94
C VAL A 49 3.35 0.92 11.67
N ASP A 50 3.52 0.99 12.98
CA ASP A 50 4.08 -0.11 13.76
C ASP A 50 3.18 -1.35 13.77
N ASP A 51 1.86 -1.15 13.89
CA ASP A 51 0.87 -2.22 13.80
C ASP A 51 0.83 -2.84 12.39
N ALA A 52 0.91 -1.99 11.36
CA ALA A 52 0.96 -2.43 9.97
C ALA A 52 2.21 -3.28 9.67
N LEU A 53 3.38 -2.88 10.16
CA LEU A 53 4.62 -3.63 10.02
C LEU A 53 4.54 -4.98 10.75
N ALA A 54 4.04 -5.00 11.98
CA ALA A 54 3.84 -6.23 12.74
C ALA A 54 2.87 -7.17 12.01
N LEU A 55 1.73 -6.66 11.52
CA LEU A 55 0.76 -7.44 10.76
C LEU A 55 1.38 -8.05 9.50
N LEU A 56 2.14 -7.27 8.72
CA LEU A 56 2.76 -7.73 7.48
C LEU A 56 3.84 -8.78 7.72
N GLN A 57 4.55 -8.72 8.84
CA GLN A 57 5.58 -9.69 9.20
C GLN A 57 5.00 -11.09 9.43
N PHE A 58 3.82 -11.18 10.02
CA PHE A 58 3.15 -12.46 10.31
C PHE A 58 2.13 -12.89 9.25
N ALA A 59 1.85 -12.05 8.27
CA ALA A 59 0.89 -12.37 7.22
C ALA A 59 1.42 -13.46 6.26
N PRO A 60 0.65 -14.52 6.01
CA PRO A 60 1.11 -15.68 5.23
C PRO A 60 1.17 -15.43 3.72
N GLN A 61 0.74 -14.26 3.25
CA GLN A 61 0.69 -13.93 1.82
C GLN A 61 2.08 -13.55 1.30
N ALA A 62 2.51 -14.15 0.19
CA ALA A 62 3.78 -13.82 -0.44
C ALA A 62 3.95 -12.33 -0.85
N ALA A 63 2.84 -11.59 -0.98
CA ALA A 63 2.88 -10.15 -1.25
C ALA A 63 3.28 -9.34 -0.02
N SER A 64 3.12 -9.87 1.20
CA SER A 64 3.36 -9.16 2.46
C SER A 64 4.81 -8.75 2.60
N GLU A 65 5.76 -9.60 2.23
CA GLU A 65 7.19 -9.27 2.25
C GLU A 65 7.52 -8.03 1.37
N THR A 66 6.93 -7.98 0.18
CA THR A 66 7.15 -6.84 -0.72
C THR A 66 6.51 -5.57 -0.16
N VAL A 67 5.27 -5.66 0.33
CA VAL A 67 4.55 -4.52 0.93
C VAL A 67 5.27 -4.03 2.19
N TYR A 68 5.78 -4.94 3.01
CA TYR A 68 6.59 -4.63 4.19
C TYR A 68 7.80 -3.77 3.84
N LYS A 69 8.61 -4.20 2.85
CA LYS A 69 9.80 -3.45 2.40
C LYS A 69 9.45 -2.05 1.86
N VAL A 70 8.33 -1.93 1.16
CA VAL A 70 7.85 -0.62 0.67
C VAL A 70 7.42 0.27 1.82
N LEU A 71 6.71 -0.28 2.82
CA LEU A 71 6.28 0.47 3.99
C LEU A 71 7.49 0.93 4.81
N GLU A 72 8.44 0.05 5.06
CA GLU A 72 9.70 0.37 5.77
C GLU A 72 10.46 1.51 5.06
N SER A 73 10.55 1.46 3.73
CA SER A 73 11.16 2.54 2.94
C SER A 73 10.38 3.86 3.07
N ALA A 74 9.04 3.83 3.09
CA ALA A 74 8.22 5.03 3.27
C ALA A 74 8.45 5.66 4.66
N VAL A 75 8.54 4.83 5.70
CA VAL A 75 8.83 5.27 7.06
C VAL A 75 10.22 5.85 7.19
N ALA A 76 11.23 5.18 6.62
CA ALA A 76 12.59 5.70 6.61
C ALA A 76 12.69 7.07 5.90
N ASN A 77 11.98 7.23 4.79
CA ASN A 77 11.89 8.53 4.11
C ASN A 77 11.21 9.59 4.98
N ALA A 78 10.14 9.24 5.71
CA ALA A 78 9.43 10.17 6.59
C ALA A 78 10.31 10.63 7.76
N THR A 79 11.05 9.73 8.39
CA THR A 79 11.92 10.05 9.51
C THR A 79 13.20 10.77 9.10
N THR A 80 13.79 10.44 7.94
CA THR A 80 15.07 11.01 7.51
C THR A 80 14.92 12.33 6.73
N THR A 81 13.86 12.48 5.96
CA THR A 81 13.68 13.64 5.07
C THR A 81 12.77 14.71 5.68
N GLU A 82 11.78 14.29 6.43
CA GLU A 82 10.73 15.17 6.97
C GLU A 82 10.80 15.30 8.50
N ASP A 83 11.79 14.65 9.14
CA ASP A 83 11.99 14.62 10.61
C ASP A 83 10.70 14.27 11.39
N LEU A 84 9.84 13.42 10.80
CA LEU A 84 8.59 13.01 11.42
C LEU A 84 8.81 11.88 12.43
N ASP A 85 8.09 11.95 13.55
CA ASP A 85 8.14 10.89 14.56
C ASP A 85 7.38 9.64 14.08
N ARG A 86 8.09 8.51 14.06
CA ARG A 86 7.58 7.21 13.61
C ARG A 86 6.31 6.79 14.35
N SER A 87 6.23 7.07 15.65
CA SER A 87 5.08 6.68 16.48
C SER A 87 3.78 7.39 16.09
N SER A 88 3.89 8.56 15.47
CA SER A 88 2.75 9.35 14.99
C SER A 88 2.26 8.97 13.59
N LEU A 89 3.03 8.14 12.85
CA LEU A 89 2.74 7.84 11.46
C LEU A 89 1.61 6.82 11.28
N VAL A 90 0.77 7.08 10.30
CA VAL A 90 -0.28 6.17 9.81
C VAL A 90 -0.18 5.98 8.31
N VAL A 91 -0.63 4.84 7.81
CA VAL A 91 -0.74 4.56 6.38
C VAL A 91 -1.98 5.27 5.83
N SER A 92 -1.81 6.47 5.29
CA SER A 92 -2.93 7.30 4.82
C SER A 92 -3.46 6.81 3.47
N LYS A 93 -2.58 6.61 2.50
CA LYS A 93 -2.96 6.13 1.16
C LYS A 93 -2.14 4.88 0.80
N ALA A 94 -2.82 3.89 0.27
CA ALA A 94 -2.21 2.65 -0.15
C ALA A 94 -2.83 2.24 -1.50
N MET A 95 -2.01 2.26 -2.55
CA MET A 95 -2.46 2.09 -3.94
C MET A 95 -1.69 0.98 -4.63
N VAL A 96 -2.39 0.25 -5.48
CA VAL A 96 -1.81 -0.78 -6.33
C VAL A 96 -2.32 -0.62 -7.75
N ASP A 97 -1.42 -0.23 -8.64
CA ASP A 97 -1.69 -0.02 -10.05
C ASP A 97 -1.24 -1.22 -10.89
N GLU A 98 -1.87 -1.40 -12.04
CA GLU A 98 -1.45 -2.44 -12.97
C GLU A 98 -0.19 -2.02 -13.72
N GLY A 99 0.77 -2.92 -13.77
CA GLY A 99 1.96 -2.79 -14.58
C GLY A 99 1.86 -3.55 -15.91
N PRO A 100 2.89 -3.50 -16.74
CA PRO A 100 2.94 -4.21 -18.00
C PRO A 100 2.78 -5.72 -17.81
N THR A 101 2.02 -6.34 -18.70
CA THR A 101 1.81 -7.78 -18.69
C THR A 101 2.77 -8.47 -19.66
N MET A 102 3.58 -9.37 -19.13
CA MET A 102 4.47 -10.19 -19.93
C MET A 102 3.70 -11.40 -20.48
N LYS A 103 3.61 -11.50 -21.78
CA LYS A 103 2.97 -12.62 -22.48
C LYS A 103 3.93 -13.78 -22.57
N ARG A 104 3.48 -15.01 -22.23
CA ARG A 104 4.21 -16.27 -22.36
C ARG A 104 3.30 -17.28 -23.03
N TRP A 105 3.88 -18.30 -23.64
CA TRP A 105 3.18 -19.36 -24.32
C TRP A 105 3.50 -20.69 -23.67
N ARG A 106 2.48 -21.51 -23.53
CA ARG A 106 2.64 -22.90 -23.08
C ARG A 106 2.14 -23.83 -24.17
N PRO A 107 2.98 -24.74 -24.68
CA PRO A 107 2.53 -25.76 -25.63
C PRO A 107 1.50 -26.68 -24.97
N ARG A 108 0.51 -27.09 -25.75
CA ARG A 108 -0.55 -28.02 -25.38
C ARG A 108 -0.61 -29.16 -26.38
N ALA A 109 -1.45 -30.16 -26.13
CA ALA A 109 -1.66 -31.27 -27.03
C ALA A 109 -2.12 -30.79 -28.42
N GLN A 110 -1.86 -31.60 -29.46
CA GLN A 110 -2.22 -31.34 -30.86
C GLN A 110 -1.61 -30.07 -31.46
N GLY A 111 -0.37 -29.72 -31.10
CA GLY A 111 0.30 -28.54 -31.63
C GLY A 111 -0.29 -27.20 -31.23
N ARG A 112 -1.27 -27.17 -30.30
CA ARG A 112 -1.86 -25.92 -29.79
C ARG A 112 -0.92 -25.25 -28.81
N ALA A 113 -1.02 -23.92 -28.71
CA ALA A 113 -0.32 -23.13 -27.72
C ALA A 113 -1.32 -22.25 -26.96
N SER A 114 -1.25 -22.23 -25.62
CA SER A 114 -2.07 -21.36 -24.79
C SER A 114 -1.24 -20.19 -24.24
N ARG A 115 -1.84 -19.01 -24.23
CA ARG A 115 -1.20 -17.80 -23.68
C ARG A 115 -1.23 -17.82 -22.14
N ILE A 116 -0.10 -17.47 -21.55
CA ILE A 116 0.03 -17.22 -20.11
C ILE A 116 0.41 -15.75 -19.92
N ASN A 117 -0.40 -15.02 -19.17
CA ASN A 117 -0.14 -13.63 -18.83
C ASN A 117 0.56 -13.55 -17.45
N LYS A 118 1.79 -13.09 -17.42
CA LYS A 118 2.53 -12.75 -16.21
C LYS A 118 2.32 -11.26 -15.93
N ARG A 119 1.37 -10.94 -15.07
CA ARG A 119 1.04 -9.55 -14.72
C ARG A 119 2.05 -9.01 -13.71
N THR A 120 2.35 -7.73 -13.80
CA THR A 120 3.12 -6.99 -12.81
C THR A 120 2.24 -5.92 -12.17
N SER A 121 2.70 -5.36 -11.07
CA SER A 121 2.00 -4.28 -10.35
C SER A 121 2.98 -3.20 -9.89
N HIS A 122 2.44 -2.02 -9.65
CA HIS A 122 3.12 -0.92 -9.00
C HIS A 122 2.45 -0.67 -7.65
N ILE A 123 3.21 -0.70 -6.57
CA ILE A 123 2.70 -0.52 -5.21
C ILE A 123 3.19 0.83 -4.72
N THR A 124 2.29 1.69 -4.27
CA THR A 124 2.62 3.00 -3.69
C THR A 124 1.97 3.11 -2.33
N LEU A 125 2.78 3.39 -1.31
CA LEU A 125 2.33 3.61 0.05
C LEU A 125 2.70 5.03 0.48
N VAL A 126 1.76 5.70 1.11
CA VAL A 126 1.92 7.06 1.65
C VAL A 126 1.73 6.98 3.16
N VAL A 127 2.66 7.54 3.89
CA VAL A 127 2.61 7.66 5.35
C VAL A 127 2.54 9.12 5.75
N GLN A 128 1.65 9.43 6.68
CA GLN A 128 1.40 10.79 7.17
C GLN A 128 1.25 10.75 8.69
N PRO A 129 1.56 11.83 9.40
CA PRO A 129 1.25 11.92 10.82
C PRO A 129 -0.27 11.84 11.01
N ARG A 130 -0.68 11.20 12.09
CA ARG A 130 -2.09 11.05 12.46
C ARG A 130 -2.68 12.44 12.70
N SER A 131 -3.57 12.89 11.82
CA SER A 131 -4.38 14.08 12.10
C SER A 131 -5.36 13.74 13.23
N VAL A 132 -5.57 14.67 14.16
CA VAL A 132 -6.46 14.48 15.33
C VAL A 132 -7.89 14.14 14.91
N ASP A 133 -8.26 14.51 13.67
CA ASP A 133 -9.61 14.30 13.11
C ASP A 133 -9.87 12.87 12.61
N ALA A 134 -8.84 12.08 12.39
CA ALA A 134 -8.98 10.69 11.92
C ALA A 134 -9.37 9.69 13.03
N SER A 135 -9.32 10.12 14.30
CA SER A 135 -9.67 9.27 15.46
C SER A 135 -11.16 8.96 15.59
N VAL A 136 -12.01 9.74 14.92
CA VAL A 136 -13.49 9.60 15.01
C VAL A 136 -14.05 8.61 13.97
N ALA A 137 -13.33 8.34 12.88
CA ALA A 137 -13.81 7.49 11.79
C ALA A 137 -13.49 5.98 11.97
N ALA A 138 -12.71 5.60 12.98
CA ALA A 138 -12.20 4.22 13.10
C ALA A 138 -13.07 3.26 13.93
N ASN A 139 -14.29 3.64 14.38
CA ASN A 139 -15.16 2.70 15.09
C ASN A 139 -16.66 2.88 14.80
N PRO A 140 -17.20 2.39 13.67
CA PRO A 140 -18.65 2.33 13.46
C PRO A 140 -19.32 1.04 13.95
N GLN A 141 -18.68 0.22 14.77
CA GLN A 141 -19.26 -1.06 15.22
C GLN A 141 -19.37 -1.17 16.73
N SER A 142 -20.14 -0.29 17.37
CA SER A 142 -20.67 -0.57 18.69
C SER A 142 -21.95 0.21 18.98
N THR A 143 -22.96 0.09 18.12
CA THR A 143 -24.32 0.48 18.54
C THR A 143 -25.34 -0.51 18.02
N SER A 144 -26.03 -1.06 18.99
CA SER A 144 -27.33 -1.70 18.88
C SER A 144 -27.41 -3.18 18.55
N ASN A 145 -27.53 -3.96 19.57
CA ASN A 145 -28.68 -4.87 19.58
C ASN A 145 -29.20 -5.03 21.00
N LYS A 146 -29.95 -4.04 21.45
CA LYS A 146 -30.82 -4.18 22.62
C LYS A 146 -32.25 -4.04 22.13
N LYS A 147 -32.76 -5.05 21.45
CA LYS A 147 -34.21 -5.19 21.23
C LYS A 147 -34.76 -6.06 22.32
N GLY A 148 -35.46 -5.39 23.25
CA GLY A 148 -36.14 -6.01 24.36
C GLY A 148 -37.13 -7.07 23.89
N ARG A 149 -37.15 -8.16 24.62
CA ARG A 149 -38.32 -9.05 24.73
C ARG A 149 -39.09 -8.57 25.91
N ASN A 150 -40.24 -8.00 25.69
CA ASN A 150 -41.32 -7.92 26.66
C ASN A 150 -42.50 -8.76 26.15
N ALA A 151 -43.03 -9.48 27.09
CA ALA A 151 -44.27 -10.21 27.17
C ALA A 151 -44.27 -11.62 26.63
#